data_ea45118ffc7eb7b9eca11bc2c305b71d
#
_entry.id   ea45118ffc7eb7b9eca11bc2c305b71d
#
_cell.length_a   1.000
_cell.length_b   1.000
_cell.length_c   1.000
_cell.angle_alpha   90.00
_cell.angle_beta   90.00
_cell.angle_gamma   90.00
#
_symmetry.space_group_name_H-M   'P 1'
#
loop_
_entity.id
_entity.type
_entity.pdbx_description
1 polymer ?
#
loop_
_entity_poly.entity_id
_entity_poly.type
_entity_poly.pdbx_seq_one_letter_code
_entity_poly.pdbx_strand_id
1 'polypeptide(L)'
;MNKIFAAFKPRGLSSNSFLSTLKKKYKNKKAGYSGTLDPFAKGVLIVAFGQYTKLFRFLKKTPKTYKATLWLGVYSLSLDDQNIKEIQNIKEFDLAILKQIIDQMQGIIFYTPPQFSAKRINGTRAYELAKKGIEANLKPCQMEVFDCKILSYNHPFLNIEITVSEGAYIRSYCELFARKLGINATLSSLERIKEGKFVYNNEKSLNVLKYINLKPNFIKDLNKLENGAKIFVEELEFHDEGDY
;
A
#
# COMPACT_ATOMS: atom_id res chain seq x y z
N MET A 1 -18.91 -9.75 -15.99
CA MET A 1 -19.33 -9.33 -14.62
C MET A 1 -18.58 -8.05 -14.30
N ASN A 2 -19.29 -7.01 -13.89
CA ASN A 2 -18.74 -5.80 -13.28
C ASN A 2 -18.82 -5.97 -11.76
N LYS A 3 -17.72 -5.80 -11.06
CA LYS A 3 -17.65 -5.95 -9.60
C LYS A 3 -16.44 -5.17 -9.08
N ILE A 4 -16.55 -4.53 -7.91
CA ILE A 4 -15.45 -3.97 -7.17
C ILE A 4 -15.52 -4.43 -5.71
N PHE A 5 -14.40 -4.76 -5.11
CA PHE A 5 -14.35 -5.27 -3.75
C PHE A 5 -12.94 -5.15 -3.18
N ALA A 6 -12.83 -5.22 -1.85
CA ALA A 6 -11.57 -5.38 -1.16
C ALA A 6 -11.25 -6.87 -1.02
N ALA A 7 -10.15 -7.30 -1.60
CA ALA A 7 -9.60 -8.64 -1.44
C ALA A 7 -8.48 -8.64 -0.41
N PHE A 8 -8.23 -9.77 0.22
CA PHE A 8 -7.08 -9.96 1.10
C PHE A 8 -5.97 -10.68 0.34
N LYS A 9 -4.93 -9.93 -0.06
CA LYS A 9 -3.76 -10.51 -0.70
C LYS A 9 -2.92 -11.26 0.36
N PRO A 10 -2.64 -12.54 0.18
CA PRO A 10 -1.76 -13.27 1.10
C PRO A 10 -0.30 -12.86 0.88
N ARG A 11 0.55 -13.13 1.87
CA ARG A 11 2.01 -13.05 1.75
C ARG A 11 2.52 -14.07 0.71
N GLY A 12 3.66 -13.77 0.09
CA GLY A 12 4.34 -14.66 -0.87
C GLY A 12 3.91 -14.48 -2.33
N LEU A 13 2.77 -13.85 -2.59
CA LEU A 13 2.30 -13.58 -3.95
C LEU A 13 2.50 -12.12 -4.33
N SER A 14 2.95 -11.85 -5.56
CA SER A 14 2.85 -10.50 -6.12
C SER A 14 1.39 -10.11 -6.31
N SER A 15 1.09 -8.80 -6.32
CA SER A 15 -0.28 -8.31 -6.59
C SER A 15 -0.81 -8.81 -7.95
N ASN A 16 0.05 -8.94 -8.97
CA ASN A 16 -0.33 -9.48 -10.27
C ASN A 16 -0.63 -10.99 -10.23
N SER A 17 0.19 -11.77 -9.53
CA SER A 17 -0.05 -13.22 -9.35
C SER A 17 -1.35 -13.46 -8.61
N PHE A 18 -1.60 -12.69 -7.54
CA PHE A 18 -2.85 -12.77 -6.80
C PHE A 18 -4.06 -12.36 -7.66
N LEU A 19 -3.96 -11.28 -8.46
CA LEU A 19 -5.02 -10.92 -9.41
C LEU A 19 -5.31 -12.07 -10.39
N SER A 20 -4.28 -12.79 -10.83
CA SER A 20 -4.44 -13.94 -11.74
C SER A 20 -5.23 -15.08 -11.09
N THR A 21 -5.04 -15.34 -9.79
CA THR A 21 -5.86 -16.33 -9.06
C THR A 21 -7.31 -15.89 -8.96
N LEU A 22 -7.55 -14.58 -8.69
CA LEU A 22 -8.91 -14.02 -8.65
C LEU A 22 -9.61 -14.07 -10.02
N LYS A 23 -8.88 -13.79 -11.12
CA LYS A 23 -9.42 -13.93 -12.48
C LYS A 23 -9.92 -15.36 -12.74
N LYS A 24 -9.16 -16.37 -12.30
CA LYS A 24 -9.55 -17.79 -12.40
C LYS A 24 -10.78 -18.07 -11.52
N LYS A 25 -10.72 -17.71 -10.23
CA LYS A 25 -11.81 -17.91 -9.26
C LYS A 25 -13.15 -17.37 -9.76
N TYR A 26 -13.13 -16.14 -10.30
CA TYR A 26 -14.34 -15.44 -10.77
C TYR A 26 -14.63 -15.62 -12.28
N LYS A 27 -13.86 -16.43 -12.99
CA LYS A 27 -13.98 -16.67 -14.45
C LYS A 27 -14.07 -15.36 -15.25
N ASN A 28 -13.30 -14.33 -14.87
CA ASN A 28 -13.33 -13.01 -15.46
C ASN A 28 -11.95 -12.58 -15.96
N LYS A 29 -11.79 -12.43 -17.29
CA LYS A 29 -10.52 -12.06 -17.92
C LYS A 29 -10.14 -10.59 -17.70
N LYS A 30 -11.12 -9.67 -17.70
CA LYS A 30 -10.89 -8.23 -17.53
C LYS A 30 -10.91 -7.88 -16.04
N ALA A 31 -9.76 -7.66 -15.46
CA ALA A 31 -9.60 -7.31 -14.06
C ALA A 31 -8.40 -6.40 -13.85
N GLY A 32 -8.42 -5.63 -12.77
CA GLY A 32 -7.35 -4.79 -12.29
C GLY A 32 -7.35 -4.68 -10.78
N TYR A 33 -6.30 -4.07 -10.23
CA TYR A 33 -6.21 -3.72 -8.82
C TYR A 33 -5.66 -2.32 -8.65
N SER A 34 -5.90 -1.72 -7.49
CA SER A 34 -5.37 -0.42 -7.08
C SER A 34 -4.35 -0.61 -5.97
N GLY A 35 -3.24 0.16 -6.04
CA GLY A 35 -2.25 0.17 -4.97
C GLY A 35 -1.51 -1.16 -4.81
N THR A 36 -0.37 -1.31 -5.48
CA THR A 36 0.48 -2.51 -5.39
C THR A 36 0.87 -2.81 -3.93
N LEU A 37 0.82 -4.09 -3.55
CA LEU A 37 1.47 -4.63 -2.37
C LEU A 37 2.66 -5.49 -2.81
N ASP A 38 3.77 -5.34 -2.10
CA ASP A 38 4.97 -6.16 -2.31
C ASP A 38 4.68 -7.64 -2.05
N PRO A 39 5.47 -8.58 -2.61
CA PRO A 39 5.23 -10.01 -2.39
C PRO A 39 5.26 -10.43 -0.92
N PHE A 40 6.18 -9.89 -0.11
CA PHE A 40 6.26 -10.19 1.32
C PHE A 40 5.11 -9.58 2.13
N ALA A 41 4.46 -8.52 1.61
CA ALA A 41 3.35 -7.86 2.28
C ALA A 41 2.02 -8.61 2.05
N LYS A 42 1.09 -8.47 2.98
CA LYS A 42 -0.28 -8.99 2.92
C LYS A 42 -1.32 -7.88 3.14
N GLY A 43 -2.60 -8.21 3.00
CA GLY A 43 -3.70 -7.35 3.41
C GLY A 43 -4.56 -6.83 2.27
N VAL A 44 -5.24 -5.73 2.52
CA VAL A 44 -6.27 -5.16 1.65
C VAL A 44 -5.71 -4.78 0.28
N LEU A 45 -6.33 -5.30 -0.77
CA LEU A 45 -6.08 -4.93 -2.17
C LEU A 45 -7.44 -4.68 -2.85
N ILE A 46 -7.65 -3.46 -3.34
CA ILE A 46 -8.89 -3.13 -4.06
C ILE A 46 -8.82 -3.75 -5.44
N VAL A 47 -9.79 -4.61 -5.77
CA VAL A 47 -9.87 -5.33 -7.04
C VAL A 47 -11.17 -4.95 -7.75
N ALA A 48 -11.08 -4.77 -9.07
CA ALA A 48 -12.25 -4.54 -9.90
C ALA A 48 -12.24 -5.45 -11.12
N PHE A 49 -13.42 -5.87 -11.54
CA PHE A 49 -13.68 -6.64 -12.74
C PHE A 49 -14.46 -5.83 -13.78
N GLY A 50 -14.26 -6.19 -15.06
CA GLY A 50 -14.98 -5.62 -16.19
C GLY A 50 -14.76 -4.12 -16.35
N GLN A 51 -15.81 -3.37 -16.61
CA GLN A 51 -15.75 -1.91 -16.78
C GLN A 51 -15.39 -1.17 -15.49
N TYR A 52 -15.65 -1.77 -14.31
CA TYR A 52 -15.33 -1.14 -13.02
C TYR A 52 -13.83 -0.92 -12.80
N THR A 53 -12.95 -1.54 -13.59
CA THR A 53 -11.51 -1.19 -13.58
C THR A 53 -11.27 0.29 -13.92
N LYS A 54 -12.18 0.93 -14.66
CA LYS A 54 -12.08 2.36 -15.01
C LYS A 54 -12.40 3.27 -13.80
N LEU A 55 -13.04 2.75 -12.74
CA LEU A 55 -13.42 3.50 -11.54
C LEU A 55 -12.25 3.78 -10.60
N PHE A 56 -11.12 3.09 -10.73
CA PHE A 56 -9.96 3.28 -9.83
C PHE A 56 -9.50 4.74 -9.71
N ARG A 57 -9.63 5.53 -10.79
CA ARG A 57 -9.25 6.95 -10.80
C ARG A 57 -10.16 7.85 -9.97
N PHE A 58 -11.36 7.37 -9.65
CA PHE A 58 -12.36 8.11 -8.87
C PHE A 58 -12.38 7.68 -7.40
N LEU A 59 -11.78 6.55 -7.05
CA LEU A 59 -11.80 6.03 -5.69
C LEU A 59 -10.95 6.90 -4.75
N LYS A 60 -11.51 7.21 -3.59
CA LYS A 60 -10.76 7.83 -2.48
C LYS A 60 -9.96 6.76 -1.75
N LYS A 61 -8.67 6.62 -2.10
CA LYS A 61 -7.76 5.53 -1.67
C LYS A 61 -6.75 5.96 -0.59
N THR A 62 -6.94 7.13 -0.03
CA THR A 62 -6.07 7.70 1.00
C THR A 62 -6.90 8.11 2.21
N PRO A 63 -6.33 8.09 3.43
CA PRO A 63 -5.02 7.56 3.79
C PRO A 63 -4.95 6.02 3.73
N LYS A 64 -3.72 5.47 3.80
CA LYS A 64 -3.48 4.03 3.89
C LYS A 64 -2.94 3.69 5.27
N THR A 65 -3.50 2.66 5.91
CA THR A 65 -3.06 2.23 7.24
C THR A 65 -2.44 0.84 7.17
N TYR A 66 -1.29 0.70 7.81
CA TYR A 66 -0.51 -0.52 7.83
C TYR A 66 -0.17 -0.93 9.26
N LYS A 67 -0.11 -2.26 9.50
CA LYS A 67 0.64 -2.84 10.59
C LYS A 67 1.97 -3.33 10.04
N ALA A 68 3.06 -2.94 10.70
CA ALA A 68 4.40 -3.27 10.26
C ALA A 68 5.24 -3.75 11.44
N THR A 69 6.12 -4.73 11.19
CA THR A 69 7.13 -5.19 12.14
C THR A 69 8.49 -4.78 11.60
N LEU A 70 9.16 -3.88 12.31
CA LEU A 70 10.54 -3.49 12.06
C LEU A 70 11.45 -4.49 12.78
N TRP A 71 12.38 -5.08 12.05
CA TRP A 71 13.44 -5.94 12.59
C TRP A 71 14.71 -5.12 12.70
N LEU A 72 15.01 -4.69 13.92
CA LEU A 72 16.14 -3.82 14.25
C LEU A 72 17.45 -4.61 14.20
N GLY A 73 18.54 -3.99 13.73
CA GLY A 73 19.87 -4.59 13.59
C GLY A 73 20.04 -5.42 12.30
N VAL A 74 19.09 -5.37 11.36
CA VAL A 74 19.15 -6.18 10.14
C VAL A 74 19.29 -5.32 8.91
N TYR A 75 20.28 -5.65 8.07
CA TYR A 75 20.46 -5.05 6.76
C TYR A 75 19.97 -5.96 5.64
N SER A 76 19.09 -5.45 4.80
CA SER A 76 18.57 -6.12 3.61
C SER A 76 18.57 -5.16 2.41
N LEU A 77 18.97 -5.66 1.23
CA LEU A 77 18.98 -4.87 0.00
C LEU A 77 17.57 -4.45 -0.45
N SER A 78 16.55 -5.23 -0.11
CA SER A 78 15.16 -4.96 -0.47
C SER A 78 14.41 -4.20 0.63
N LEU A 79 15.02 -3.97 1.80
CA LEU A 79 14.43 -3.38 3.00
C LEU A 79 13.23 -4.19 3.52
N ASP A 80 13.20 -5.48 3.22
CA ASP A 80 12.23 -6.45 3.71
C ASP A 80 12.95 -7.75 4.10
N ASP A 81 12.23 -8.78 4.51
CA ASP A 81 12.78 -10.06 4.96
C ASP A 81 13.38 -10.93 3.85
N GLN A 82 13.45 -10.41 2.64
CA GLN A 82 14.20 -10.99 1.53
C GLN A 82 15.56 -10.31 1.38
N ASN A 83 16.50 -10.98 0.72
CA ASN A 83 17.84 -10.42 0.42
C ASN A 83 18.57 -9.88 1.67
N ILE A 84 18.38 -10.50 2.84
CA ILE A 84 19.11 -10.18 4.06
C ILE A 84 20.61 -10.42 3.83
N LYS A 85 21.44 -9.46 4.19
CA LYS A 85 22.90 -9.48 4.05
C LYS A 85 23.62 -9.58 5.38
N GLU A 86 23.05 -8.96 6.41
CA GLU A 86 23.69 -8.88 7.71
C GLU A 86 22.65 -8.84 8.83
N ILE A 87 22.94 -9.51 9.93
CA ILE A 87 22.17 -9.43 11.18
C ILE A 87 23.18 -9.06 12.26
N GLN A 88 23.02 -7.88 12.84
CA GLN A 88 23.85 -7.34 13.90
C GLN A 88 23.20 -7.61 15.26
N ASN A 89 24.01 -8.02 16.24
CA ASN A 89 23.58 -8.05 17.63
C ASN A 89 23.63 -6.62 18.19
N ILE A 90 22.45 -6.04 18.40
CA ILE A 90 22.29 -4.69 18.93
C ILE A 90 21.75 -4.73 20.36
N LYS A 91 22.05 -3.72 21.16
CA LYS A 91 21.46 -3.58 22.49
C LYS A 91 19.98 -3.21 22.38
N GLU A 92 19.20 -3.63 23.36
CA GLU A 92 17.82 -3.21 23.49
C GLU A 92 17.72 -1.70 23.71
N PHE A 93 16.77 -1.07 23.04
CA PHE A 93 16.48 0.36 23.18
C PHE A 93 15.42 0.60 24.24
N ASP A 94 15.52 1.73 24.91
CA ASP A 94 14.42 2.23 25.74
C ASP A 94 13.22 2.56 24.85
N LEU A 95 12.05 2.12 25.29
CA LEU A 95 10.78 2.41 24.59
C LEU A 95 10.50 3.91 24.43
N ALA A 96 10.96 4.74 25.38
CA ALA A 96 10.83 6.19 25.31
C ALA A 96 11.61 6.77 24.13
N ILE A 97 12.83 6.26 23.87
CA ILE A 97 13.64 6.68 22.69
C ILE A 97 12.93 6.32 21.40
N LEU A 98 12.42 5.08 21.29
CA LEU A 98 11.69 4.63 20.10
C LEU A 98 10.44 5.50 19.84
N LYS A 99 9.71 5.83 20.90
CA LYS A 99 8.53 6.70 20.84
C LYS A 99 8.92 8.11 20.40
N GLN A 100 9.96 8.71 20.98
CA GLN A 100 10.45 10.04 20.60
C GLN A 100 10.80 10.13 19.11
N ILE A 101 11.44 9.09 18.56
CA ILE A 101 11.78 9.06 17.13
C ILE A 101 10.51 8.97 16.27
N ILE A 102 9.54 8.15 16.64
CA ILE A 102 8.25 8.06 15.94
C ILE A 102 7.54 9.42 15.95
N ASP A 103 7.50 10.09 17.09
CA ASP A 103 6.86 11.41 17.21
C ASP A 103 7.56 12.46 16.32
N GLN A 104 8.90 12.41 16.19
CA GLN A 104 9.66 13.27 15.28
C GLN A 104 9.47 12.94 13.79
N MET A 105 8.96 11.76 13.46
CA MET A 105 8.70 11.32 12.10
C MET A 105 7.24 11.46 11.68
N GLN A 106 6.44 12.22 12.41
CA GLN A 106 5.09 12.64 12.02
C GLN A 106 5.16 13.77 10.97
N GLY A 107 4.08 13.92 10.20
CA GLY A 107 3.99 14.94 9.15
C GLY A 107 4.73 14.56 7.86
N ILE A 108 5.27 15.57 7.16
CA ILE A 108 5.92 15.38 5.86
C ILE A 108 7.37 14.96 6.05
N ILE A 109 7.73 13.82 5.49
CA ILE A 109 9.11 13.31 5.46
C ILE A 109 9.55 13.03 4.03
N PHE A 110 10.84 13.32 3.75
CA PHE A 110 11.48 13.07 2.47
C PHE A 110 12.25 11.75 2.52
N TYR A 111 12.19 10.99 1.44
CA TYR A 111 12.85 9.70 1.36
C TYR A 111 13.20 9.35 -0.09
N THR A 112 14.15 8.44 -0.28
CA THR A 112 14.41 7.80 -1.57
C THR A 112 13.63 6.49 -1.64
N PRO A 113 12.84 6.25 -2.71
CA PRO A 113 12.15 4.97 -2.88
C PRO A 113 13.11 3.78 -2.85
N PRO A 114 12.69 2.59 -2.39
CA PRO A 114 13.55 1.42 -2.42
C PRO A 114 13.96 1.03 -3.85
N GLN A 115 15.19 0.50 -4.02
CA GLN A 115 15.66 -0.03 -5.30
C GLN A 115 14.75 -1.15 -5.82
N PHE A 116 14.24 -2.01 -4.91
CA PHE A 116 13.25 -3.03 -5.20
C PHE A 116 11.82 -2.47 -5.21
N SER A 117 11.56 -1.47 -6.06
CA SER A 117 10.23 -0.84 -6.19
C SER A 117 9.68 -0.91 -7.62
N ALA A 118 8.37 -0.66 -7.74
CA ALA A 118 7.70 -0.59 -9.04
C ALA A 118 7.89 0.75 -9.77
N LYS A 119 8.68 1.69 -9.23
CA LYS A 119 9.03 2.95 -9.89
C LYS A 119 9.69 2.68 -11.24
N ARG A 120 9.38 3.51 -12.24
CA ARG A 120 9.97 3.39 -13.58
C ARG A 120 11.04 4.46 -13.79
N ILE A 121 12.16 4.03 -14.39
CA ILE A 121 13.25 4.89 -14.85
C ILE A 121 13.50 4.51 -16.30
N ASN A 122 13.36 5.47 -17.22
CA ASN A 122 13.53 5.26 -18.66
C ASN A 122 12.74 4.05 -19.18
N GLY A 123 11.49 3.88 -18.71
CA GLY A 123 10.60 2.78 -19.12
C GLY A 123 10.80 1.45 -18.36
N THR A 124 11.96 1.23 -17.72
CA THR A 124 12.29 0.01 -16.97
C THR A 124 11.92 0.18 -15.49
N ARG A 125 11.45 -0.88 -14.84
CA ARG A 125 11.12 -0.83 -13.41
C ARG A 125 12.39 -0.97 -12.56
N ALA A 126 12.47 -0.20 -11.46
CA ALA A 126 13.63 -0.19 -10.58
C ALA A 126 13.98 -1.60 -10.05
N TYR A 127 12.98 -2.42 -9.67
CA TYR A 127 13.24 -3.78 -9.21
C TYR A 127 13.86 -4.70 -10.29
N GLU A 128 13.62 -4.44 -11.59
CA GLU A 128 14.22 -5.19 -12.70
C GLU A 128 15.70 -4.83 -12.86
N LEU A 129 16.06 -3.56 -12.64
CA LEU A 129 17.45 -3.11 -12.60
C LEU A 129 18.16 -3.67 -11.37
N ALA A 130 17.54 -3.57 -10.19
CA ALA A 130 18.10 -4.08 -8.93
C ALA A 130 18.41 -5.59 -8.99
N LYS A 131 17.55 -6.40 -9.62
CA LYS A 131 17.82 -7.83 -9.84
C LYS A 131 19.04 -8.10 -10.73
N LYS A 132 19.42 -7.17 -11.60
CA LYS A 132 20.62 -7.22 -12.43
C LYS A 132 21.85 -6.62 -11.76
N GLY A 133 21.75 -6.21 -10.49
CA GLY A 133 22.81 -5.50 -9.77
C GLY A 133 23.04 -4.07 -10.23
N ILE A 134 22.10 -3.49 -11.00
CA ILE A 134 22.18 -2.11 -11.50
C ILE A 134 21.41 -1.21 -10.52
N GLU A 135 22.10 -0.24 -9.95
CA GLU A 135 21.50 0.75 -9.08
C GLU A 135 20.72 1.78 -9.92
N ALA A 136 19.45 1.93 -9.59
CA ALA A 136 18.57 2.88 -10.25
C ALA A 136 18.70 4.26 -9.60
N ASN A 137 18.91 5.32 -10.39
CA ASN A 137 18.93 6.70 -9.88
C ASN A 137 17.50 7.17 -9.58
N LEU A 138 17.04 6.87 -8.37
CA LEU A 138 15.69 7.18 -7.90
C LEU A 138 15.67 8.58 -7.29
N LYS A 139 14.79 9.43 -7.81
CA LYS A 139 14.61 10.79 -7.28
C LYS A 139 13.94 10.72 -5.91
N PRO A 140 14.39 11.56 -4.95
CA PRO A 140 13.70 11.72 -3.68
C PRO A 140 12.21 12.07 -3.88
N CYS A 141 11.38 11.59 -3.00
CA CYS A 141 9.96 11.92 -2.93
C CYS A 141 9.55 12.12 -1.47
N GLN A 142 8.33 12.58 -1.26
CA GLN A 142 7.79 12.82 0.06
C GLN A 142 6.65 11.85 0.37
N MET A 143 6.46 11.54 1.65
CA MET A 143 5.25 10.95 2.21
C MET A 143 4.80 11.79 3.40
N GLU A 144 3.52 11.80 3.67
CA GLU A 144 2.95 12.36 4.88
C GLU A 144 2.57 11.22 5.82
N VAL A 145 3.07 11.27 7.04
CA VAL A 145 2.73 10.36 8.13
C VAL A 145 1.66 11.06 8.96
N PHE A 146 0.42 10.62 8.83
CA PHE A 146 -0.72 11.20 9.56
C PHE A 146 -0.77 10.73 11.00
N ASP A 147 -0.36 9.47 11.24
CA ASP A 147 -0.30 8.87 12.56
C ASP A 147 0.64 7.67 12.56
N CYS A 148 1.36 7.47 13.65
CA CYS A 148 2.16 6.28 13.87
C CYS A 148 2.21 5.97 15.36
N LYS A 149 1.88 4.74 15.74
CA LYS A 149 1.89 4.29 17.14
C LYS A 149 2.60 2.96 17.29
N ILE A 150 3.31 2.80 18.40
CA ILE A 150 3.88 1.52 18.80
C ILE A 150 2.76 0.61 19.30
N LEU A 151 2.68 -0.60 18.74
CA LEU A 151 1.77 -1.65 19.20
C LEU A 151 2.43 -2.52 20.25
N SER A 152 3.70 -2.88 20.03
CA SER A 152 4.53 -3.62 20.99
C SER A 152 6.00 -3.51 20.60
N TYR A 153 6.88 -3.69 21.57
CA TYR A 153 8.32 -3.83 21.36
C TYR A 153 8.80 -5.06 22.12
N ASN A 154 9.28 -6.05 21.39
CA ASN A 154 9.95 -7.23 21.90
C ASN A 154 11.27 -7.34 21.13
N HIS A 155 12.35 -6.85 21.74
CA HIS A 155 13.67 -6.75 21.10
C HIS A 155 14.04 -8.05 20.37
N PRO A 156 14.48 -8.00 19.11
CA PRO A 156 14.72 -6.79 18.28
C PRO A 156 13.53 -6.38 17.38
N PHE A 157 12.28 -6.76 17.69
CA PHE A 157 11.12 -6.52 16.85
C PHE A 157 10.24 -5.40 17.40
N LEU A 158 10.10 -4.32 16.62
CA LEU A 158 9.21 -3.21 16.91
C LEU A 158 7.97 -3.30 16.02
N ASN A 159 6.80 -3.46 16.62
CA ASN A 159 5.51 -3.49 15.94
C ASN A 159 4.87 -2.11 15.99
N ILE A 160 4.49 -1.59 14.83
CA ILE A 160 3.83 -0.29 14.69
C ILE A 160 2.54 -0.41 13.89
N GLU A 161 1.62 0.51 14.14
CA GLU A 161 0.55 0.85 13.20
C GLU A 161 0.80 2.24 12.66
N ILE A 162 0.81 2.39 11.33
CA ILE A 162 1.15 3.64 10.66
C ILE A 162 0.13 3.98 9.58
N THR A 163 -0.29 5.24 9.57
CA THR A 163 -1.23 5.80 8.60
C THR A 163 -0.53 6.87 7.77
N VAL A 164 -0.52 6.68 6.45
CA VAL A 164 0.29 7.49 5.52
C VAL A 164 -0.48 7.90 4.27
N SER A 165 0.09 8.88 3.56
CA SER A 165 -0.38 9.35 2.25
C SER A 165 -0.23 8.30 1.15
N GLU A 166 -0.85 8.56 0.00
CA GLU A 166 -0.67 7.71 -1.19
C GLU A 166 0.76 7.78 -1.70
N GLY A 167 1.28 6.64 -2.16
CA GLY A 167 2.64 6.54 -2.70
C GLY A 167 3.74 6.32 -1.64
N ALA A 168 3.40 6.33 -0.35
CA ALA A 168 4.34 6.06 0.72
C ALA A 168 4.93 4.63 0.66
N TYR A 169 6.21 4.52 0.99
CA TYR A 169 6.91 3.25 1.14
C TYR A 169 7.26 3.01 2.61
N ILE A 170 6.56 2.09 3.25
CA ILE A 170 6.80 1.76 4.68
C ILE A 170 8.20 1.17 4.87
N ARG A 171 8.78 0.54 3.85
CA ARG A 171 10.18 0.09 3.85
C ARG A 171 11.15 1.26 4.00
N SER A 172 10.93 2.36 3.28
CA SER A 172 11.76 3.57 3.43
C SER A 172 11.51 4.27 4.78
N TYR A 173 10.29 4.23 5.31
CA TYR A 173 10.03 4.71 6.67
C TYR A 173 10.86 3.93 7.70
N CYS A 174 10.90 2.60 7.60
CA CYS A 174 11.70 1.72 8.45
C CYS A 174 13.20 2.07 8.38
N GLU A 175 13.72 2.27 7.16
CA GLU A 175 15.13 2.67 6.95
C GLU A 175 15.44 4.02 7.60
N LEU A 176 14.59 5.03 7.41
CA LEU A 176 14.75 6.36 8.02
C LEU A 176 14.71 6.31 9.55
N PHE A 177 13.77 5.51 10.10
CA PHE A 177 13.68 5.27 11.54
C PHE A 177 14.97 4.66 12.10
N ALA A 178 15.48 3.63 11.44
CA ALA A 178 16.71 2.97 11.83
C ALA A 178 17.94 3.90 11.77
N ARG A 179 18.03 4.74 10.74
CA ARG A 179 19.09 5.76 10.62
C ARG A 179 19.11 6.72 11.81
N LYS A 180 17.94 7.11 12.33
CA LYS A 180 17.86 7.97 13.54
C LYS A 180 18.33 7.25 14.81
N LEU A 181 18.29 5.92 14.84
CA LEU A 181 18.86 5.09 15.90
C LEU A 181 20.36 4.78 15.69
N GLY A 182 20.95 5.14 14.54
CA GLY A 182 22.33 4.78 14.18
C GLY A 182 22.52 3.30 13.86
N ILE A 183 21.47 2.58 13.45
CA ILE A 183 21.47 1.15 13.14
C ILE A 183 20.88 0.88 11.76
N ASN A 184 20.95 -0.39 11.31
CA ASN A 184 20.15 -0.89 10.22
C ASN A 184 18.83 -1.46 10.73
N ALA A 185 17.77 -1.43 9.91
CA ALA A 185 16.57 -2.21 10.12
C ALA A 185 15.89 -2.54 8.81
N THR A 186 15.11 -3.62 8.83
CA THR A 186 14.30 -4.06 7.70
C THR A 186 12.88 -4.40 8.15
N LEU A 187 11.93 -4.50 7.23
CA LEU A 187 10.59 -4.98 7.56
C LEU A 187 10.55 -6.51 7.54
N SER A 188 10.22 -7.15 8.66
CA SER A 188 9.93 -8.58 8.71
C SER A 188 8.47 -8.91 8.40
N SER A 189 7.57 -7.94 8.59
CA SER A 189 6.14 -8.08 8.25
C SER A 189 5.55 -6.74 7.84
N LEU A 190 4.61 -6.80 6.88
CA LEU A 190 3.82 -5.65 6.46
C LEU A 190 2.41 -6.09 6.09
N GLU A 191 1.42 -5.50 6.74
CA GLU A 191 0.02 -5.75 6.44
C GLU A 191 -0.72 -4.44 6.20
N ARG A 192 -1.28 -4.26 5.00
CA ARG A 192 -2.19 -3.15 4.75
C ARG A 192 -3.57 -3.49 5.29
N ILE A 193 -3.96 -2.87 6.40
CA ILE A 193 -5.26 -3.11 7.04
C ILE A 193 -6.36 -2.24 6.44
N LYS A 194 -5.98 -1.09 5.82
CA LYS A 194 -6.93 -0.13 5.26
C LYS A 194 -6.34 0.64 4.08
N GLU A 195 -7.15 0.88 3.05
CA GLU A 195 -6.82 1.75 1.91
C GLU A 195 -8.00 2.72 1.66
N GLY A 196 -7.88 3.99 2.08
CA GLY A 196 -9.01 4.90 2.21
C GLY A 196 -10.05 4.36 3.19
N LYS A 197 -11.29 4.23 2.75
CA LYS A 197 -12.37 3.58 3.53
C LYS A 197 -12.43 2.05 3.32
N PHE A 198 -11.61 1.50 2.43
CA PHE A 198 -11.65 0.08 2.09
C PHE A 198 -10.98 -0.77 3.16
N VAL A 199 -11.74 -1.74 3.69
CA VAL A 199 -11.29 -2.81 4.57
C VAL A 199 -11.70 -4.15 3.97
N TYR A 200 -11.00 -5.23 4.33
CA TYR A 200 -11.39 -6.56 3.88
C TYR A 200 -12.75 -6.96 4.47
N ASN A 201 -13.67 -7.38 3.62
CA ASN A 201 -15.00 -7.84 4.01
C ASN A 201 -15.42 -9.04 3.14
N ASN A 202 -14.67 -10.15 3.25
CA ASN A 202 -14.96 -11.42 2.58
C ASN A 202 -15.30 -11.28 1.08
N GLU A 203 -14.63 -10.36 0.37
CA GLU A 203 -14.82 -10.06 -1.05
C GLU A 203 -16.27 -9.70 -1.43
N LYS A 204 -17.06 -9.17 -0.50
CA LYS A 204 -18.39 -8.64 -0.80
C LYS A 204 -18.28 -7.48 -1.78
N SER A 205 -19.21 -7.39 -2.71
CA SER A 205 -19.29 -6.25 -3.62
C SER A 205 -19.50 -4.97 -2.82
N LEU A 206 -18.78 -3.92 -3.18
CA LEU A 206 -18.87 -2.63 -2.53
C LEU A 206 -19.89 -1.76 -3.25
N ASN A 207 -20.66 -1.00 -2.50
CA ASN A 207 -21.35 0.15 -3.03
C ASN A 207 -20.30 1.22 -3.34
N VAL A 208 -20.00 1.39 -4.63
CA VAL A 208 -18.90 2.26 -5.08
C VAL A 208 -19.14 3.73 -4.73
N LEU A 209 -20.38 4.16 -4.54
CA LEU A 209 -20.73 5.54 -4.22
C LEU A 209 -20.13 6.02 -2.90
N LYS A 210 -20.12 5.13 -1.89
CA LYS A 210 -19.51 5.44 -0.58
C LYS A 210 -18.00 5.66 -0.63
N TYR A 211 -17.34 5.35 -1.75
CA TYR A 211 -15.88 5.31 -1.90
C TYR A 211 -15.34 6.23 -3.00
N ILE A 212 -16.24 6.91 -3.72
CA ILE A 212 -15.87 7.82 -4.81
C ILE A 212 -15.69 9.23 -4.27
N ASN A 213 -14.69 9.93 -4.79
CA ASN A 213 -14.53 11.36 -4.59
C ASN A 213 -15.28 12.09 -5.72
N LEU A 214 -16.45 12.62 -5.41
CA LEU A 214 -17.28 13.37 -6.37
C LEU A 214 -16.64 14.73 -6.65
N LYS A 215 -16.10 14.89 -7.86
CA LYS A 215 -15.63 16.19 -8.38
C LYS A 215 -16.76 16.91 -9.08
N PRO A 216 -16.73 18.25 -9.22
CA PRO A 216 -17.79 19.04 -9.88
C PRO A 216 -18.15 18.57 -11.30
N ASN A 217 -17.24 17.92 -12.02
CA ASN A 217 -17.49 17.37 -13.38
C ASN A 217 -17.65 15.84 -13.39
N PHE A 218 -17.95 15.24 -12.25
CA PHE A 218 -18.00 13.78 -12.09
C PHE A 218 -18.93 13.11 -13.09
N ILE A 219 -20.14 13.64 -13.30
CA ILE A 219 -21.13 13.09 -14.26
C ILE A 219 -20.56 13.12 -15.68
N LYS A 220 -19.90 14.21 -16.09
CA LYS A 220 -19.24 14.29 -17.41
C LYS A 220 -18.14 13.26 -17.56
N ASP A 221 -17.37 13.02 -16.49
CA ASP A 221 -16.33 12.02 -16.49
C ASP A 221 -16.87 10.58 -16.54
N LEU A 222 -17.99 10.33 -15.87
CA LEU A 222 -18.69 9.04 -15.92
C LEU A 222 -19.27 8.76 -17.32
N ASN A 223 -19.87 9.73 -17.98
CA ASN A 223 -20.44 9.58 -19.31
C ASN A 223 -19.38 9.18 -20.36
N LYS A 224 -18.08 9.43 -20.08
CA LYS A 224 -16.95 8.95 -20.91
C LYS A 224 -16.60 7.47 -20.67
N LEU A 225 -17.22 6.80 -19.71
CA LEU A 225 -16.92 5.41 -19.36
C LEU A 225 -17.76 4.38 -20.13
N GLU A 226 -18.39 4.74 -21.26
CA GLU A 226 -19.22 3.85 -22.09
C GLU A 226 -20.32 3.15 -21.27
N ASN A 227 -20.65 1.89 -21.61
CA ASN A 227 -21.73 1.13 -20.96
C ASN A 227 -21.55 0.94 -19.45
N GLY A 228 -20.31 0.94 -18.93
CA GLY A 228 -20.07 0.85 -17.48
C GLY A 228 -20.48 2.11 -16.72
N ALA A 229 -20.49 3.27 -17.37
CA ALA A 229 -20.90 4.52 -16.76
C ALA A 229 -22.42 4.63 -16.58
N LYS A 230 -23.21 4.09 -17.54
CA LYS A 230 -24.67 4.09 -17.44
C LYS A 230 -25.16 3.32 -16.23
N ILE A 231 -24.61 2.11 -16.00
CA ILE A 231 -24.96 1.30 -14.81
C ILE A 231 -24.63 2.04 -13.52
N PHE A 232 -23.51 2.77 -13.53
CA PHE A 232 -23.07 3.52 -12.36
C PHE A 232 -23.96 4.75 -12.07
N VAL A 233 -24.43 5.45 -13.11
CA VAL A 233 -25.37 6.58 -12.97
C VAL A 233 -26.73 6.10 -12.47
N GLU A 234 -27.21 4.97 -12.96
CA GLU A 234 -28.43 4.34 -12.46
C GLU A 234 -28.33 3.93 -10.99
N GLU A 235 -27.18 3.39 -10.55
CA GLU A 235 -26.90 3.13 -9.13
C GLU A 235 -26.83 4.42 -8.29
N LEU A 236 -26.42 5.55 -8.87
CA LEU A 236 -26.40 6.87 -8.21
C LEU A 236 -27.78 7.42 -7.94
N GLU A 237 -28.69 7.26 -8.87
CA GLU A 237 -30.08 7.76 -8.76
C GLU A 237 -30.89 6.99 -7.71
N PHE A 238 -30.57 5.72 -7.44
CA PHE A 238 -31.25 4.89 -6.45
C PHE A 238 -30.78 5.04 -5.00
N HIS A 239 -29.66 5.72 -4.74
CA HIS A 239 -29.02 5.75 -3.42
C HIS A 239 -28.87 7.13 -2.80
N ASP A 240 -29.57 8.15 -3.30
CA ASP A 240 -29.55 9.51 -2.76
C ASP A 240 -30.44 9.70 -1.51
N GLU A 241 -30.98 8.61 -0.96
CA GLU A 241 -31.69 8.62 0.32
C GLU A 241 -30.76 8.18 1.45
N GLY A 242 -30.12 9.16 2.04
CA GLY A 242 -29.76 9.19 3.45
C GLY A 242 -28.74 8.18 3.94
N ASP A 243 -27.45 8.54 3.88
CA ASP A 243 -26.44 8.26 4.92
C ASP A 243 -25.18 9.09 4.62
N TYR A 244 -25.15 10.30 5.12
CA TYR A 244 -23.97 11.14 5.22
C TYR A 244 -23.23 10.88 6.52
#